data_cdc7c1c9a20646ef29ae9b02041cd035
#
_entry.id   cdc7c1c9a20646ef29ae9b02041cd035
#
_cell.length_a   1.000
_cell.length_b   1.000
_cell.length_c   1.000
_cell.angle_alpha   90.00
_cell.angle_beta   90.00
_cell.angle_gamma   90.00
#
_symmetry.space_group_name_H-M   'P 1'
#
loop_
_entity.id
_entity.type
_entity.pdbx_description
1 polymer ?
#
loop_
_entity_poly.entity_id
_entity_poly.type
_entity_poly.pdbx_seq_one_letter_code
_entity_poly.pdbx_strand_id
1 'polypeptide(L)'
;MFKAFYFSKKWVIWAWGGSLFILLAIYSQTLLNVEINNWYKNFYNILQNAPQNSTYEQFMNDLIKFLFIALPYILIATLTSFFSRHFAFAWREAITFSYLKAWRKNNDYIEGSSQRIQEDIYRFAKIVESLGIDIIKAFMTLIAFVPILYTLGTNLVLPFFSNQFGLIIWAFTMSIGGLMISWFVGIKLPNLEYNNQKAEAAFRKELVYAENDRTNHALPETMLELFTGLKFNYKRLFLHYGYFDIWLYMYEQFMVIFAYLLVGENLFLGIITLGVLVQINNAFSNVRSSFSVLTKNWTTITELRSIHKRLKEFEEHINY
;
A
#
# COMPACT_ATOMS: atom_id res chain seq x y z
N MET A 1 6.80 -22.46 -5.65
CA MET A 1 5.87 -21.34 -5.88
C MET A 1 6.08 -20.66 -7.24
N PHE A 2 7.20 -19.92 -7.43
CA PHE A 2 7.46 -19.20 -8.70
C PHE A 2 7.63 -20.14 -9.90
N LYS A 3 8.32 -21.25 -9.74
CA LYS A 3 8.54 -22.24 -10.82
C LYS A 3 7.22 -22.78 -11.40
N ALA A 4 6.21 -23.01 -10.56
CA ALA A 4 4.91 -23.53 -10.98
C ALA A 4 4.18 -22.62 -11.98
N PHE A 5 4.42 -21.34 -11.95
CA PHE A 5 3.74 -20.36 -12.78
C PHE A 5 4.64 -19.82 -13.90
N TYR A 6 5.81 -19.25 -13.55
CA TYR A 6 6.68 -18.57 -14.50
C TYR A 6 7.49 -19.50 -15.42
N PHE A 7 7.71 -20.76 -15.01
CA PHE A 7 8.49 -21.73 -15.78
C PHE A 7 7.68 -22.96 -16.22
N SER A 8 6.38 -22.96 -16.01
CA SER A 8 5.48 -24.01 -16.48
C SER A 8 5.07 -23.78 -17.94
N LYS A 9 5.21 -24.81 -18.80
CA LYS A 9 4.78 -24.73 -20.21
C LYS A 9 3.32 -24.25 -20.39
N LYS A 10 2.44 -24.61 -19.45
CA LYS A 10 1.01 -24.23 -19.48
C LYS A 10 0.82 -22.74 -19.16
N TRP A 11 1.61 -22.19 -18.21
CA TRP A 11 1.34 -20.90 -17.61
C TRP A 11 2.32 -19.79 -18.02
N VAL A 12 3.42 -20.13 -18.70
CA VAL A 12 4.52 -19.20 -19.02
C VAL A 12 4.03 -17.95 -19.78
N ILE A 13 3.13 -18.10 -20.73
CA ILE A 13 2.57 -16.99 -21.52
C ILE A 13 1.70 -16.09 -20.61
N TRP A 14 0.88 -16.69 -19.78
CA TRP A 14 0.04 -15.97 -18.79
C TRP A 14 0.93 -15.24 -17.75
N ALA A 15 1.96 -15.89 -17.24
CA ALA A 15 2.83 -15.34 -16.24
C ALA A 15 3.61 -14.13 -16.75
N TRP A 16 4.36 -14.29 -17.84
CA TRP A 16 5.17 -13.19 -18.38
C TRP A 16 4.33 -12.14 -19.09
N GLY A 17 3.37 -12.54 -19.93
CA GLY A 17 2.46 -11.64 -20.62
C GLY A 17 1.57 -10.84 -19.66
N GLY A 18 1.04 -11.51 -18.63
CA GLY A 18 0.24 -10.87 -17.60
C GLY A 18 1.04 -9.91 -16.72
N SER A 19 2.27 -10.29 -16.33
CA SER A 19 3.16 -9.38 -15.60
C SER A 19 3.50 -8.15 -16.42
N LEU A 20 3.82 -8.31 -17.71
CA LEU A 20 4.10 -7.20 -18.63
C LEU A 20 2.89 -6.29 -18.79
N PHE A 21 1.69 -6.87 -18.95
CA PHE A 21 0.45 -6.10 -19.04
C PHE A 21 0.20 -5.25 -17.78
N ILE A 22 0.36 -5.84 -16.58
CA ILE A 22 0.20 -5.11 -15.31
C ILE A 22 1.23 -3.98 -15.22
N LEU A 23 2.50 -4.24 -15.57
CA LEU A 23 3.55 -3.21 -15.55
C LEU A 23 3.24 -2.05 -16.50
N LEU A 24 2.84 -2.33 -17.73
CA LEU A 24 2.47 -1.31 -18.72
C LEU A 24 1.22 -0.52 -18.27
N ALA A 25 0.24 -1.19 -17.69
CA ALA A 25 -0.97 -0.55 -17.20
C ALA A 25 -0.67 0.39 -16.00
N ILE A 26 0.19 -0.02 -15.06
CA ILE A 26 0.64 0.83 -13.94
C ILE A 26 1.47 2.01 -14.46
N TYR A 27 2.34 1.77 -15.43
CA TYR A 27 3.12 2.83 -16.09
C TYR A 27 2.20 3.86 -16.74
N SER A 28 1.20 3.43 -17.51
CA SER A 28 0.21 4.32 -18.13
C SER A 28 -0.59 5.11 -17.09
N GLN A 29 -1.01 4.48 -15.98
CA GLN A 29 -1.66 5.18 -14.86
C GLN A 29 -0.74 6.25 -14.25
N THR A 30 0.56 5.95 -14.11
CA THR A 30 1.53 6.89 -13.57
C THR A 30 1.72 8.09 -14.49
N LEU A 31 1.79 7.89 -15.83
CA LEU A 31 1.85 8.99 -16.80
C LEU A 31 0.60 9.86 -16.73
N LEU A 32 -0.59 9.25 -16.68
CA LEU A 32 -1.84 10.02 -16.54
C LEU A 32 -1.90 10.79 -15.21
N ASN A 33 -1.34 10.26 -14.14
CA ASN A 33 -1.23 10.99 -12.86
C ASN A 33 -0.29 12.20 -12.95
N VAL A 34 0.79 12.10 -13.75
CA VAL A 34 1.65 13.25 -14.08
C VAL A 34 0.86 14.29 -14.88
N GLU A 35 0.08 13.85 -15.87
CA GLU A 35 -0.77 14.79 -16.66
C GLU A 35 -1.84 15.45 -15.79
N ILE A 36 -2.44 14.75 -14.85
CA ILE A 36 -3.34 15.35 -13.85
C ILE A 36 -2.60 16.42 -13.03
N ASN A 37 -1.36 16.16 -12.63
CA ASN A 37 -0.55 17.15 -11.91
C ASN A 37 -0.24 18.39 -12.75
N ASN A 38 0.04 18.22 -14.03
CA ASN A 38 0.23 19.32 -15.00
C ASN A 38 -1.09 20.09 -15.23
N TRP A 39 -2.21 19.37 -15.30
CA TRP A 39 -3.53 19.98 -15.42
C TRP A 39 -3.84 20.86 -14.21
N TYR A 40 -3.57 20.43 -12.99
CA TYR A 40 -3.73 21.26 -11.79
C TYR A 40 -2.98 22.59 -11.90
N LYS A 41 -1.72 22.58 -12.40
CA LYS A 41 -0.96 23.81 -12.63
C LYS A 41 -1.71 24.78 -13.56
N ASN A 42 -2.17 24.26 -14.70
CA ASN A 42 -2.83 25.09 -15.70
C ASN A 42 -4.17 25.62 -15.20
N PHE A 43 -4.98 24.77 -14.58
CA PHE A 43 -6.27 25.12 -14.04
C PHE A 43 -6.19 26.21 -12.96
N TYR A 44 -5.29 26.06 -12.00
CA TYR A 44 -5.12 27.06 -10.95
C TYR A 44 -4.52 28.39 -11.47
N ASN A 45 -3.74 28.34 -12.54
CA ASN A 45 -3.28 29.56 -13.21
C ASN A 45 -4.43 30.29 -13.92
N ILE A 46 -5.36 29.56 -14.55
CA ILE A 46 -6.57 30.15 -15.12
C ILE A 46 -7.40 30.83 -14.02
N LEU A 47 -7.60 30.17 -12.88
CA LEU A 47 -8.33 30.75 -11.75
C LEU A 47 -7.64 31.99 -11.17
N GLN A 48 -6.31 31.97 -11.02
CA GLN A 48 -5.54 33.11 -10.53
C GLN A 48 -5.70 34.34 -11.45
N ASN A 49 -5.74 34.12 -12.76
CA ASN A 49 -5.83 35.18 -13.77
C ASN A 49 -7.29 35.49 -14.19
N ALA A 50 -8.29 34.85 -13.61
CA ALA A 50 -9.69 35.01 -13.97
C ALA A 50 -10.18 36.48 -13.95
N PRO A 51 -9.81 37.34 -12.96
CA PRO A 51 -10.26 38.74 -12.94
C PRO A 51 -9.63 39.59 -14.03
N GLN A 52 -8.51 39.17 -14.64
CA GLN A 52 -7.73 40.04 -15.54
C GLN A 52 -7.69 39.56 -16.99
N ASN A 53 -7.37 38.29 -17.21
CA ASN A 53 -7.03 37.81 -18.55
C ASN A 53 -7.65 36.43 -18.91
N SER A 54 -8.30 35.72 -17.99
CA SER A 54 -8.89 34.40 -18.28
C SER A 54 -10.37 34.51 -18.62
N THR A 55 -10.80 33.78 -19.64
CA THR A 55 -12.21 33.74 -20.07
C THR A 55 -12.93 32.51 -19.47
N TYR A 56 -14.25 32.59 -19.32
CA TYR A 56 -15.07 31.44 -18.92
C TYR A 56 -14.97 30.27 -19.89
N GLU A 57 -14.76 30.54 -21.16
CA GLU A 57 -14.52 29.52 -22.19
C GLU A 57 -13.22 28.74 -21.93
N GLN A 58 -12.13 29.44 -21.58
CA GLN A 58 -10.87 28.77 -21.19
C GLN A 58 -11.07 27.87 -19.98
N PHE A 59 -11.78 28.32 -18.96
CA PHE A 59 -12.12 27.53 -17.78
C PHE A 59 -12.91 26.27 -18.15
N MET A 60 -13.97 26.38 -18.96
CA MET A 60 -14.77 25.24 -19.40
C MET A 60 -13.96 24.26 -20.26
N ASN A 61 -13.12 24.76 -21.16
CA ASN A 61 -12.25 23.94 -21.98
C ASN A 61 -11.24 23.14 -21.14
N ASP A 62 -10.72 23.74 -20.07
CA ASP A 62 -9.79 23.06 -19.18
C ASP A 62 -10.46 21.98 -18.32
N LEU A 63 -11.70 22.21 -17.88
CA LEU A 63 -12.53 21.18 -17.24
C LEU A 63 -12.79 19.99 -18.17
N ILE A 64 -13.07 20.26 -19.47
CA ILE A 64 -13.25 19.19 -20.46
C ILE A 64 -11.94 18.40 -20.65
N LYS A 65 -10.78 19.08 -20.70
CA LYS A 65 -9.46 18.41 -20.76
C LYS A 65 -9.25 17.47 -19.60
N PHE A 66 -9.68 17.84 -18.39
CA PHE A 66 -9.59 16.96 -17.24
C PHE A 66 -10.33 15.63 -17.48
N LEU A 67 -11.52 15.67 -18.07
CA LEU A 67 -12.28 14.46 -18.36
C LEU A 67 -11.53 13.54 -19.33
N PHE A 68 -10.85 14.11 -20.35
CA PHE A 68 -10.04 13.34 -21.29
C PHE A 68 -8.82 12.67 -20.64
N ILE A 69 -8.35 13.16 -19.49
CA ILE A 69 -7.27 12.52 -18.72
C ILE A 69 -7.86 11.55 -17.69
N ALA A 70 -8.93 11.95 -16.99
CA ALA A 70 -9.50 11.19 -15.91
C ALA A 70 -10.24 9.92 -16.37
N LEU A 71 -10.97 9.97 -17.48
CA LEU A 71 -11.69 8.80 -18.00
C LEU A 71 -10.76 7.66 -18.42
N PRO A 72 -9.69 7.88 -19.22
CA PRO A 72 -8.70 6.85 -19.50
C PRO A 72 -8.02 6.31 -18.21
N TYR A 73 -7.71 7.19 -17.26
CA TYR A 73 -7.14 6.77 -15.97
C TYR A 73 -8.06 5.79 -15.24
N ILE A 74 -9.34 6.13 -15.11
CA ILE A 74 -10.34 5.29 -14.44
C ILE A 74 -10.48 3.95 -15.16
N LEU A 75 -10.56 3.98 -16.49
CA LEU A 75 -10.68 2.76 -17.32
C LEU A 75 -9.47 1.85 -17.12
N ILE A 76 -8.25 2.37 -17.25
CA ILE A 76 -7.03 1.60 -17.08
C ILE A 76 -6.90 1.08 -15.65
N ALA A 77 -7.22 1.89 -14.63
CA ALA A 77 -7.18 1.47 -13.24
C ALA A 77 -8.16 0.32 -12.95
N THR A 78 -9.38 0.41 -13.48
CA THR A 78 -10.40 -0.63 -13.34
C THR A 78 -9.99 -1.92 -14.05
N LEU A 79 -9.51 -1.82 -15.29
CA LEU A 79 -9.03 -2.99 -16.05
C LEU A 79 -7.82 -3.64 -15.38
N THR A 80 -6.89 -2.84 -14.85
CA THR A 80 -5.74 -3.35 -14.10
C THR A 80 -6.20 -4.13 -12.87
N SER A 81 -7.12 -3.57 -12.08
CA SER A 81 -7.65 -4.23 -10.89
C SER A 81 -8.43 -5.52 -11.22
N PHE A 82 -9.19 -5.53 -12.31
CA PHE A 82 -9.88 -6.72 -12.77
C PHE A 82 -8.90 -7.80 -13.23
N PHE A 83 -7.93 -7.42 -14.07
CA PHE A 83 -6.95 -8.36 -14.62
C PHE A 83 -6.04 -8.93 -13.53
N SER A 84 -5.59 -8.12 -12.58
CA SER A 84 -4.69 -8.56 -11.50
C SER A 84 -5.32 -9.64 -10.62
N ARG A 85 -6.62 -9.55 -10.34
CA ARG A 85 -7.35 -10.57 -9.60
C ARG A 85 -7.41 -11.91 -10.37
N HIS A 86 -7.61 -11.87 -11.68
CA HIS A 86 -7.56 -13.05 -12.54
C HIS A 86 -6.13 -13.62 -12.60
N PHE A 87 -5.14 -12.76 -12.69
CA PHE A 87 -3.73 -13.14 -12.67
C PHE A 87 -3.35 -13.85 -11.38
N ALA A 88 -3.74 -13.31 -10.23
CA ALA A 88 -3.52 -13.94 -8.92
C ALA A 88 -4.22 -15.28 -8.79
N PHE A 89 -5.45 -15.40 -9.33
CA PHE A 89 -6.19 -16.65 -9.33
C PHE A 89 -5.52 -17.71 -10.23
N ALA A 90 -5.05 -17.33 -11.41
CA ALA A 90 -4.29 -18.24 -12.30
C ALA A 90 -2.98 -18.69 -11.64
N TRP A 91 -2.29 -17.81 -10.93
CA TRP A 91 -1.09 -18.16 -10.16
C TRP A 91 -1.41 -19.14 -9.04
N ARG A 92 -2.50 -18.89 -8.29
CA ARG A 92 -3.02 -19.82 -7.28
C ARG A 92 -3.31 -21.20 -7.90
N GLU A 93 -3.99 -21.26 -9.04
CA GLU A 93 -4.30 -22.51 -9.74
C GLU A 93 -3.01 -23.26 -10.08
N ALA A 94 -2.02 -22.58 -10.67
CA ALA A 94 -0.75 -23.17 -11.05
C ALA A 94 -0.01 -23.81 -9.86
N ILE A 95 0.07 -23.09 -8.71
CA ILE A 95 0.70 -23.61 -7.50
C ILE A 95 -0.09 -24.80 -6.94
N THR A 96 -1.41 -24.65 -6.80
CA THR A 96 -2.28 -25.67 -6.19
C THR A 96 -2.15 -27.01 -6.89
N PHE A 97 -2.30 -27.04 -8.22
CA PHE A 97 -2.23 -28.31 -8.96
C PHE A 97 -0.79 -28.87 -9.05
N SER A 98 0.19 -28.01 -9.03
CA SER A 98 1.60 -28.43 -8.97
C SER A 98 1.93 -29.10 -7.65
N TYR A 99 1.51 -28.49 -6.52
CA TYR A 99 1.73 -29.05 -5.18
C TYR A 99 0.89 -30.31 -4.97
N LEU A 100 -0.37 -30.31 -5.39
CA LEU A 100 -1.25 -31.49 -5.28
C LEU A 100 -0.64 -32.70 -5.98
N LYS A 101 -0.03 -32.51 -7.17
CA LYS A 101 0.65 -33.56 -7.91
C LYS A 101 1.88 -34.09 -7.16
N ALA A 102 2.69 -33.26 -6.55
CA ALA A 102 3.86 -33.65 -5.77
C ALA A 102 3.45 -34.31 -4.45
N TRP A 103 2.51 -33.73 -3.72
CA TRP A 103 1.99 -34.25 -2.46
C TRP A 103 1.36 -35.65 -2.60
N ARG A 104 0.60 -35.90 -3.67
CA ARG A 104 0.02 -37.25 -3.93
C ARG A 104 1.06 -38.33 -4.23
N LYS A 105 2.27 -37.96 -4.60
CA LYS A 105 3.39 -38.90 -4.82
C LYS A 105 4.18 -39.20 -3.53
N ASN A 106 4.07 -38.33 -2.54
CA ASN A 106 4.72 -38.49 -1.26
C ASN A 106 3.83 -39.30 -0.34
N ASN A 107 4.37 -40.36 0.26
CA ASN A 107 3.65 -41.24 1.19
C ASN A 107 3.80 -40.77 2.66
N ASP A 108 4.61 -39.76 2.92
CA ASP A 108 4.85 -39.26 4.26
C ASP A 108 3.64 -38.45 4.76
N TYR A 109 3.28 -38.66 6.01
CA TYR A 109 2.28 -37.80 6.66
C TYR A 109 2.86 -36.44 6.97
N ILE A 110 2.30 -35.41 6.38
CA ILE A 110 2.68 -34.01 6.61
C ILE A 110 1.51 -33.30 7.28
N GLU A 111 1.65 -32.93 8.54
CA GLU A 111 0.64 -32.22 9.30
C GLU A 111 0.27 -30.88 8.65
N GLY A 112 -1.02 -30.61 8.53
CA GLY A 112 -1.53 -29.36 7.95
C GLY A 112 -1.38 -29.23 6.42
N SER A 113 -1.13 -30.33 5.68
CA SER A 113 -1.03 -30.30 4.21
C SER A 113 -2.24 -29.67 3.53
N SER A 114 -3.45 -29.96 4.01
CA SER A 114 -4.69 -29.37 3.47
C SER A 114 -4.72 -27.84 3.63
N GLN A 115 -4.31 -27.34 4.79
CA GLN A 115 -4.20 -25.89 5.04
C GLN A 115 -3.15 -25.24 4.14
N ARG A 116 -1.98 -25.92 3.93
CA ARG A 116 -0.94 -25.40 3.02
C ARG A 116 -1.43 -25.28 1.60
N ILE A 117 -2.10 -26.33 1.09
CA ILE A 117 -2.58 -26.39 -0.30
C ILE A 117 -3.78 -25.45 -0.53
N GLN A 118 -4.69 -25.34 0.43
CA GLN A 118 -5.93 -24.59 0.24
C GLN A 118 -5.81 -23.13 0.70
N GLU A 119 -5.35 -22.89 1.93
CA GLU A 119 -5.40 -21.55 2.55
C GLU A 119 -4.11 -20.75 2.31
N ASP A 120 -2.94 -21.34 2.58
CA ASP A 120 -1.69 -20.61 2.47
C ASP A 120 -1.38 -20.19 1.02
N ILE A 121 -1.68 -21.05 0.03
CA ILE A 121 -1.51 -20.69 -1.39
C ILE A 121 -2.48 -19.56 -1.77
N TYR A 122 -3.74 -19.60 -1.31
CA TYR A 122 -4.72 -18.54 -1.58
C TYR A 122 -4.25 -17.20 -1.00
N ARG A 123 -3.85 -17.20 0.26
CA ARG A 123 -3.35 -15.99 0.95
C ARG A 123 -2.09 -15.46 0.26
N PHE A 124 -1.15 -16.34 -0.08
CA PHE A 124 0.07 -15.98 -0.81
C PHE A 124 -0.25 -15.26 -2.13
N ALA A 125 -1.07 -15.86 -2.98
CA ALA A 125 -1.41 -15.27 -4.28
C ALA A 125 -2.11 -13.92 -4.15
N LYS A 126 -3.05 -13.79 -3.18
CA LYS A 126 -3.79 -12.56 -2.91
C LYS A 126 -2.87 -11.44 -2.40
N ILE A 127 -1.97 -11.75 -1.46
CA ILE A 127 -1.06 -10.75 -0.88
C ILE A 127 -0.02 -10.32 -1.91
N VAL A 128 0.54 -11.26 -2.68
CA VAL A 128 1.53 -10.92 -3.72
C VAL A 128 0.88 -10.04 -4.81
N GLU A 129 -0.37 -10.28 -5.17
CA GLU A 129 -1.10 -9.43 -6.10
C GLU A 129 -1.24 -8.01 -5.56
N SER A 130 -1.87 -7.84 -4.38
CA SER A 130 -2.15 -6.51 -3.85
C SER A 130 -0.87 -5.73 -3.48
N LEU A 131 0.01 -6.35 -2.69
CA LEU A 131 1.25 -5.72 -2.24
C LEU A 131 2.23 -5.48 -3.39
N GLY A 132 2.31 -6.41 -4.36
CA GLY A 132 3.16 -6.29 -5.53
C GLY A 132 2.76 -5.09 -6.39
N ILE A 133 1.46 -4.90 -6.63
CA ILE A 133 0.94 -3.74 -7.36
C ILE A 133 1.25 -2.44 -6.61
N ASP A 134 1.00 -2.38 -5.30
CA ASP A 134 1.25 -1.19 -4.48
C ASP A 134 2.73 -0.78 -4.50
N ILE A 135 3.65 -1.76 -4.37
CA ILE A 135 5.10 -1.50 -4.42
C ILE A 135 5.54 -1.02 -5.80
N ILE A 136 5.08 -1.68 -6.88
CA ILE A 136 5.42 -1.28 -8.25
C ILE A 136 4.89 0.13 -8.54
N LYS A 137 3.65 0.41 -8.15
CA LYS A 137 3.03 1.73 -8.31
C LYS A 137 3.79 2.81 -7.54
N ALA A 138 4.17 2.54 -6.28
CA ALA A 138 4.98 3.46 -5.48
C ALA A 138 6.33 3.77 -6.13
N PHE A 139 7.02 2.74 -6.64
CA PHE A 139 8.30 2.90 -7.30
C PHE A 139 8.19 3.70 -8.61
N MET A 140 7.19 3.38 -9.45
CA MET A 140 6.94 4.14 -10.68
C MET A 140 6.55 5.59 -10.41
N THR A 141 5.76 5.84 -9.34
CA THR A 141 5.40 7.20 -8.92
C THR A 141 6.64 7.99 -8.49
N LEU A 142 7.57 7.39 -7.74
CA LEU A 142 8.83 8.05 -7.37
C LEU A 142 9.66 8.41 -8.61
N ILE A 143 9.81 7.47 -9.56
CA ILE A 143 10.55 7.73 -10.81
C ILE A 143 9.92 8.87 -11.60
N ALA A 144 8.59 9.00 -11.61
CA ALA A 144 7.89 10.04 -12.35
C ALA A 144 7.93 11.41 -11.64
N PHE A 145 7.75 11.45 -10.32
CA PHE A 145 7.57 12.71 -9.59
C PHE A 145 8.88 13.33 -9.06
N VAL A 146 9.94 12.54 -8.86
CA VAL A 146 11.26 13.10 -8.45
C VAL A 146 11.83 14.05 -9.51
N PRO A 147 11.84 13.72 -10.82
CA PRO A 147 12.25 14.68 -11.86
C PRO A 147 11.38 15.94 -11.91
N ILE A 148 10.07 15.82 -11.64
CA ILE A 148 9.17 16.97 -11.57
C ILE A 148 9.56 17.91 -10.43
N LEU A 149 9.82 17.38 -9.24
CA LEU A 149 10.31 18.18 -8.12
C LEU A 149 11.66 18.83 -8.43
N TYR A 150 12.54 18.15 -9.16
CA TYR A 150 13.82 18.70 -9.61
C TYR A 150 13.60 19.91 -10.51
N THR A 151 12.77 19.80 -11.53
CA THR A 151 12.48 20.89 -12.48
C THR A 151 11.76 22.06 -11.82
N LEU A 152 10.83 21.78 -10.89
CA LEU A 152 10.11 22.81 -10.14
C LEU A 152 10.99 23.50 -9.07
N GLY A 153 12.07 22.85 -8.62
CA GLY A 153 13.02 23.39 -7.66
C GLY A 153 13.96 24.47 -8.23
N THR A 154 13.97 24.66 -9.55
CA THR A 154 14.79 25.68 -10.21
C THR A 154 14.33 27.10 -9.80
N ASN A 155 15.27 27.92 -9.36
CA ASN A 155 15.06 29.33 -8.98
C ASN A 155 14.14 29.58 -7.76
N LEU A 156 13.84 28.56 -6.96
CA LEU A 156 13.10 28.74 -5.71
C LEU A 156 14.02 29.19 -4.57
N VAL A 157 13.53 30.12 -3.77
CA VAL A 157 14.11 30.45 -2.48
C VAL A 157 13.56 29.45 -1.46
N LEU A 158 14.42 28.54 -0.98
CA LEU A 158 14.03 27.48 -0.04
C LEU A 158 14.84 27.62 1.25
N PRO A 159 14.22 27.35 2.42
CA PRO A 159 14.95 27.30 3.68
C PRO A 159 16.03 26.20 3.64
N PHE A 160 17.24 26.51 4.08
CA PHE A 160 18.40 25.62 4.22
C PHE A 160 19.01 25.07 2.91
N PHE A 161 18.24 24.97 1.82
CA PHE A 161 18.70 24.37 0.56
C PHE A 161 18.34 25.26 -0.62
N SER A 162 19.24 26.16 -1.01
CA SER A 162 19.03 27.08 -2.15
C SER A 162 19.47 26.50 -3.49
N ASN A 163 19.25 25.20 -3.71
CA ASN A 163 19.62 24.51 -4.94
C ASN A 163 18.43 23.74 -5.55
N GLN A 164 18.57 23.30 -6.80
CA GLN A 164 17.53 22.55 -7.53
C GLN A 164 17.09 21.27 -6.83
N PHE A 165 17.93 20.68 -5.98
CA PHE A 165 17.60 19.49 -5.19
C PHE A 165 16.82 19.79 -3.91
N GLY A 166 16.66 21.06 -3.53
CA GLY A 166 16.03 21.44 -2.27
C GLY A 166 14.66 20.85 -2.06
N LEU A 167 13.77 20.89 -3.07
CA LEU A 167 12.44 20.28 -2.98
C LEU A 167 12.50 18.77 -2.79
N ILE A 168 13.42 18.09 -3.50
CA ILE A 168 13.59 16.63 -3.38
C ILE A 168 14.09 16.28 -1.98
N ILE A 169 15.10 16.98 -1.48
CA ILE A 169 15.66 16.75 -0.14
C ILE A 169 14.58 16.93 0.92
N TRP A 170 13.77 17.99 0.84
CA TRP A 170 12.67 18.20 1.76
C TRP A 170 11.60 17.10 1.65
N ALA A 171 11.21 16.72 0.43
CA ALA A 171 10.21 15.66 0.22
C ALA A 171 10.67 14.31 0.82
N PHE A 172 11.94 13.95 0.61
CA PHE A 172 12.51 12.72 1.17
C PHE A 172 12.70 12.80 2.67
N THR A 173 13.24 13.90 3.19
CA THR A 173 13.47 14.09 4.63
C THR A 173 12.16 14.00 5.41
N MET A 174 11.11 14.67 4.94
CA MET A 174 9.80 14.62 5.57
C MET A 174 9.14 13.24 5.45
N SER A 175 9.24 12.59 4.29
CA SER A 175 8.66 11.26 4.10
C SER A 175 9.37 10.21 4.95
N ILE A 176 10.70 10.17 4.93
CA ILE A 176 11.51 9.22 5.71
C ILE A 176 11.40 9.53 7.21
N GLY A 177 11.47 10.82 7.59
CA GLY A 177 11.29 11.25 8.98
C GLY A 177 9.94 10.84 9.55
N GLY A 178 8.87 11.06 8.78
CA GLY A 178 7.52 10.60 9.14
C GLY A 178 7.44 9.09 9.31
N LEU A 179 8.09 8.31 8.42
CA LEU A 179 8.19 6.85 8.55
C LEU A 179 8.92 6.42 9.81
N MET A 180 10.08 7.04 10.09
CA MET A 180 10.90 6.72 11.27
C MET A 180 10.13 6.99 12.56
N ILE A 181 9.49 8.15 12.68
CA ILE A 181 8.69 8.49 13.87
C ILE A 181 7.47 7.55 13.97
N SER A 182 6.79 7.25 12.86
CA SER A 182 5.66 6.29 12.86
C SER A 182 6.10 4.92 13.37
N TRP A 183 7.30 4.47 12.99
CA TRP A 183 7.84 3.22 13.52
C TRP A 183 8.11 3.30 15.03
N PHE A 184 8.75 4.38 15.52
CA PHE A 184 9.00 4.55 16.95
C PHE A 184 7.71 4.58 17.78
N VAL A 185 6.68 5.29 17.32
CA VAL A 185 5.39 5.37 18.01
C VAL A 185 4.66 4.03 17.96
N GLY A 186 4.72 3.33 16.81
CA GLY A 186 4.03 2.07 16.58
C GLY A 186 4.79 0.81 17.04
N ILE A 187 6.02 0.91 17.54
CA ILE A 187 6.92 -0.24 17.80
C ILE A 187 6.34 -1.29 18.73
N LYS A 188 5.44 -0.91 19.65
CA LYS A 188 4.79 -1.83 20.60
C LYS A 188 3.55 -2.52 20.04
N LEU A 189 2.94 -1.98 18.99
CA LEU A 189 1.68 -2.48 18.44
C LEU A 189 1.74 -3.95 18.01
N PRO A 190 2.76 -4.43 17.27
CA PRO A 190 2.83 -5.84 16.86
C PRO A 190 2.85 -6.81 18.04
N ASN A 191 3.55 -6.46 19.12
CA ASN A 191 3.62 -7.31 20.31
C ASN A 191 2.30 -7.32 21.11
N LEU A 192 1.63 -6.17 21.20
CA LEU A 192 0.32 -6.06 21.83
C LEU A 192 -0.74 -6.83 21.03
N GLU A 193 -0.70 -6.73 19.70
CA GLU A 193 -1.57 -7.49 18.80
C GLU A 193 -1.36 -9.00 18.95
N TYR A 194 -0.09 -9.45 18.98
CA TYR A 194 0.24 -10.85 19.23
C TYR A 194 -0.31 -11.36 20.57
N ASN A 195 -0.16 -10.59 21.65
CA ASN A 195 -0.69 -10.95 22.96
C ASN A 195 -2.22 -11.00 22.95
N ASN A 196 -2.87 -10.10 22.23
CA ASN A 196 -4.31 -10.10 22.07
C ASN A 196 -4.79 -11.34 21.30
N GLN A 197 -4.13 -11.68 20.18
CA GLN A 197 -4.44 -12.89 19.41
C GLN A 197 -4.24 -14.16 20.24
N LYS A 198 -3.23 -14.21 21.13
CA LYS A 198 -3.01 -15.33 22.05
C LYS A 198 -4.15 -15.46 23.07
N ALA A 199 -4.63 -14.34 23.60
CA ALA A 199 -5.77 -14.35 24.53
C ALA A 199 -7.08 -14.76 23.83
N GLU A 200 -7.32 -14.27 22.60
CA GLU A 200 -8.44 -14.72 21.75
C GLU A 200 -8.39 -16.23 21.47
N ALA A 201 -7.20 -16.75 21.17
CA ALA A 201 -7.01 -18.17 20.93
C ALA A 201 -7.31 -19.01 22.18
N ALA A 202 -6.95 -18.54 23.38
CA ALA A 202 -7.26 -19.21 24.63
C ALA A 202 -8.78 -19.22 24.90
N PHE A 203 -9.45 -18.08 24.71
CA PHE A 203 -10.91 -17.97 24.84
C PHE A 203 -11.64 -18.89 23.85
N ARG A 204 -11.23 -18.88 22.59
CA ARG A 204 -11.79 -19.79 21.57
C ARG A 204 -11.56 -21.26 21.88
N LYS A 205 -10.39 -21.63 22.40
CA LYS A 205 -10.05 -23.01 22.74
C LYS A 205 -11.00 -23.58 23.78
N GLU A 206 -11.36 -22.80 24.78
CA GLU A 206 -12.30 -23.21 25.83
C GLU A 206 -13.71 -23.43 25.25
N LEU A 207 -14.16 -22.56 24.34
CA LEU A 207 -15.43 -22.74 23.62
C LEU A 207 -15.44 -24.02 22.77
N VAL A 208 -14.34 -24.30 22.06
CA VAL A 208 -14.21 -25.52 21.25
C VAL A 208 -14.27 -26.78 22.12
N TYR A 209 -13.67 -26.77 23.31
CA TYR A 209 -13.80 -27.89 24.22
C TYR A 209 -15.23 -28.07 24.72
N ALA A 210 -15.96 -26.99 24.96
CA ALA A 210 -17.36 -27.03 25.37
C ALA A 210 -18.31 -27.53 24.24
N GLU A 211 -17.92 -27.50 22.96
CA GLU A 211 -18.73 -28.10 21.91
C GLU A 211 -18.99 -29.59 22.17
N ASN A 212 -18.00 -30.29 22.70
CA ASN A 212 -18.09 -31.72 23.00
C ASN A 212 -18.48 -32.03 24.47
N ASP A 213 -18.10 -31.17 25.43
CA ASP A 213 -18.35 -31.35 26.85
C ASP A 213 -18.69 -30.01 27.53
N ARG A 214 -19.96 -29.65 27.52
CA ARG A 214 -20.48 -28.41 28.14
C ARG A 214 -20.52 -28.49 29.66
N THR A 215 -20.41 -29.67 30.21
CA THR A 215 -20.50 -29.86 31.68
C THR A 215 -19.21 -29.42 32.36
N ASN A 216 -18.06 -29.69 31.72
CA ASN A 216 -16.74 -29.43 32.32
C ASN A 216 -16.02 -28.23 31.68
N HIS A 217 -16.51 -27.72 30.54
CA HIS A 217 -15.90 -26.62 29.80
C HIS A 217 -16.84 -25.43 29.59
N ALA A 218 -16.27 -24.27 29.30
CA ALA A 218 -16.97 -22.99 29.18
C ALA A 218 -17.84 -22.63 30.39
N LEU A 219 -17.37 -22.98 31.59
CA LEU A 219 -18.03 -22.58 32.84
C LEU A 219 -18.09 -21.03 32.90
N PRO A 220 -19.20 -20.45 33.42
CA PRO A 220 -19.36 -18.98 33.46
C PRO A 220 -18.20 -18.26 34.13
N GLU A 221 -17.64 -18.81 35.20
CA GLU A 221 -16.50 -18.23 35.93
C GLU A 221 -15.23 -18.24 35.10
N THR A 222 -14.89 -19.37 34.48
CA THR A 222 -13.72 -19.51 33.57
C THR A 222 -13.83 -18.57 32.37
N MET A 223 -15.03 -18.50 31.78
CA MET A 223 -15.29 -17.62 30.65
C MET A 223 -15.18 -16.14 31.03
N LEU A 224 -15.65 -15.77 32.23
CA LEU A 224 -15.53 -14.40 32.74
C LEU A 224 -14.06 -14.03 33.00
N GLU A 225 -13.26 -14.94 33.55
CA GLU A 225 -11.82 -14.72 33.75
C GLU A 225 -11.07 -14.52 32.42
N LEU A 226 -11.26 -15.42 31.46
CA LEU A 226 -10.68 -15.34 30.15
C LEU A 226 -11.08 -14.05 29.42
N PHE A 227 -12.36 -13.67 29.49
CA PHE A 227 -12.87 -12.44 28.89
C PHE A 227 -12.32 -11.18 29.58
N THR A 228 -12.12 -11.24 30.90
CA THR A 228 -11.51 -10.14 31.66
C THR A 228 -10.04 -9.92 31.22
N GLY A 229 -9.29 -11.01 31.05
CA GLY A 229 -7.94 -10.97 30.50
C GLY A 229 -7.91 -10.39 29.10
N LEU A 230 -8.86 -10.78 28.27
CA LEU A 230 -9.06 -10.27 26.91
C LEU A 230 -9.35 -8.76 26.91
N LYS A 231 -10.29 -8.31 27.73
CA LYS A 231 -10.64 -6.90 27.93
C LYS A 231 -9.43 -6.06 28.35
N PHE A 232 -8.58 -6.57 29.24
CA PHE A 232 -7.35 -5.89 29.66
C PHE A 232 -6.36 -5.72 28.50
N ASN A 233 -6.14 -6.78 27.69
CA ASN A 233 -5.29 -6.73 26.53
C ASN A 233 -5.82 -5.75 25.48
N TYR A 234 -7.11 -5.77 25.18
CA TYR A 234 -7.74 -4.82 24.26
C TYR A 234 -7.61 -3.38 24.74
N LYS A 235 -7.81 -3.11 26.03
CA LYS A 235 -7.65 -1.76 26.58
C LYS A 235 -6.23 -1.22 26.37
N ARG A 236 -5.22 -2.05 26.57
CA ARG A 236 -3.81 -1.69 26.31
C ARG A 236 -3.55 -1.45 24.82
N LEU A 237 -4.08 -2.33 23.97
CA LEU A 237 -3.96 -2.22 22.53
C LEU A 237 -4.61 -0.94 22.01
N PHE A 238 -5.85 -0.64 22.42
CA PHE A 238 -6.57 0.56 22.01
C PHE A 238 -5.89 1.86 22.45
N LEU A 239 -5.30 1.90 23.65
CA LEU A 239 -4.53 3.05 24.10
C LEU A 239 -3.30 3.29 23.21
N HIS A 240 -2.60 2.23 22.81
CA HIS A 240 -1.44 2.37 21.93
C HIS A 240 -1.85 2.72 20.49
N TYR A 241 -2.97 2.19 19.99
CA TYR A 241 -3.55 2.67 18.72
C TYR A 241 -3.94 4.14 18.81
N GLY A 242 -4.54 4.59 19.92
CA GLY A 242 -4.88 6.00 20.12
C GLY A 242 -3.65 6.93 19.99
N TYR A 243 -2.52 6.59 20.61
CA TYR A 243 -1.28 7.38 20.45
C TYR A 243 -0.76 7.35 19.02
N PHE A 244 -0.82 6.19 18.38
CA PHE A 244 -0.38 6.03 17.01
C PHE A 244 -1.25 6.81 16.04
N ASP A 245 -2.57 6.77 16.22
CA ASP A 245 -3.53 7.50 15.39
C ASP A 245 -3.40 9.02 15.55
N ILE A 246 -3.19 9.52 16.79
CA ILE A 246 -2.91 10.95 17.03
C ILE A 246 -1.67 11.37 16.24
N TRP A 247 -0.59 10.58 16.29
CA TRP A 247 0.62 10.87 15.51
C TRP A 247 0.34 10.88 14.02
N LEU A 248 -0.33 9.84 13.49
CA LEU A 248 -0.62 9.73 12.06
C LEU A 248 -1.46 10.90 11.56
N TYR A 249 -2.57 11.23 12.25
CA TYR A 249 -3.43 12.34 11.85
C TYR A 249 -2.70 13.69 11.95
N MET A 250 -1.93 13.91 13.00
CA MET A 250 -1.14 15.13 13.15
C MET A 250 -0.10 15.25 12.01
N TYR A 251 0.59 14.18 11.69
CA TYR A 251 1.56 14.14 10.59
C TYR A 251 0.87 14.37 9.22
N GLU A 252 -0.28 13.73 8.98
CA GLU A 252 -1.02 13.92 7.73
C GLU A 252 -1.48 15.37 7.56
N GLN A 253 -2.04 15.98 8.60
CA GLN A 253 -2.48 17.37 8.55
C GLN A 253 -1.30 18.34 8.40
N PHE A 254 -0.19 18.10 9.10
CA PHE A 254 1.02 18.90 8.92
C PHE A 254 1.52 18.84 7.48
N MET A 255 1.53 17.66 6.87
CA MET A 255 2.00 17.50 5.49
C MET A 255 1.09 18.16 4.44
N VAL A 256 -0.19 18.40 4.75
CA VAL A 256 -1.09 19.18 3.86
C VAL A 256 -0.58 20.61 3.70
N ILE A 257 -0.11 21.23 4.79
CA ILE A 257 0.35 22.63 4.78
C ILE A 257 1.85 22.76 4.54
N PHE A 258 2.63 21.69 4.69
CA PHE A 258 4.09 21.75 4.67
C PHE A 258 4.66 22.32 3.36
N ALA A 259 4.14 21.86 2.20
CA ALA A 259 4.60 22.37 0.92
C ALA A 259 4.27 23.85 0.74
N TYR A 260 3.13 24.31 1.25
CA TYR A 260 2.76 25.72 1.23
C TYR A 260 3.67 26.56 2.13
N LEU A 261 4.04 26.05 3.31
CA LEU A 261 5.00 26.72 4.18
C LEU A 261 6.38 26.82 3.54
N LEU A 262 6.81 25.77 2.82
CA LEU A 262 8.11 25.68 2.21
C LEU A 262 8.29 26.63 1.02
N VAL A 263 7.28 26.76 0.17
CA VAL A 263 7.40 27.51 -1.09
C VAL A 263 6.46 28.71 -1.18
N GLY A 264 5.62 28.95 -0.18
CA GLY A 264 4.62 30.00 -0.19
C GLY A 264 5.21 31.40 -0.36
N GLU A 265 6.35 31.71 0.24
CA GLU A 265 7.05 32.98 0.09
C GLU A 265 7.32 33.31 -1.38
N ASN A 266 7.69 32.30 -2.18
CA ASN A 266 7.97 32.49 -3.62
C ASN A 266 6.72 32.92 -4.41
N LEU A 267 5.51 32.58 -3.94
CA LEU A 267 4.26 33.06 -4.54
C LEU A 267 4.08 34.56 -4.29
N PHE A 268 4.31 35.02 -3.06
CA PHE A 268 4.20 36.46 -2.72
C PHE A 268 5.29 37.32 -3.35
N LEU A 269 6.46 36.73 -3.60
CA LEU A 269 7.55 37.36 -4.35
C LEU A 269 7.32 37.35 -5.89
N GLY A 270 6.26 36.72 -6.37
CA GLY A 270 5.97 36.60 -7.81
C GLY A 270 6.91 35.67 -8.57
N ILE A 271 7.69 34.84 -7.87
CA ILE A 271 8.63 33.88 -8.49
C ILE A 271 7.87 32.69 -9.08
N ILE A 272 6.79 32.27 -8.42
CA ILE A 272 5.91 31.19 -8.87
C ILE A 272 4.45 31.64 -8.94
N THR A 273 3.64 30.91 -9.73
CA THR A 273 2.20 31.07 -9.80
C THR A 273 1.48 30.16 -8.82
N LEU A 274 0.20 30.42 -8.55
CA LEU A 274 -0.65 29.55 -7.72
C LEU A 274 -0.68 28.11 -8.27
N GLY A 275 -0.75 27.97 -9.60
CA GLY A 275 -0.74 26.65 -10.24
C GLY A 275 0.55 25.87 -9.97
N VAL A 276 1.71 26.53 -10.00
CA VAL A 276 3.01 25.91 -9.66
C VAL A 276 3.04 25.50 -8.19
N LEU A 277 2.53 26.34 -7.29
CA LEU A 277 2.41 26.03 -5.86
C LEU A 277 1.60 24.74 -5.62
N VAL A 278 0.42 24.63 -6.26
CA VAL A 278 -0.43 23.45 -6.18
C VAL A 278 0.24 22.23 -6.81
N GLN A 279 0.91 22.41 -7.94
CA GLN A 279 1.68 21.34 -8.60
C GLN A 279 2.78 20.77 -7.68
N ILE A 280 3.53 21.63 -6.98
CA ILE A 280 4.53 21.21 -5.99
C ILE A 280 3.87 20.44 -4.85
N ASN A 281 2.78 20.96 -4.28
CA ASN A 281 2.08 20.28 -3.19
C ASN A 281 1.60 18.87 -3.58
N ASN A 282 1.04 18.72 -4.78
CA ASN A 282 0.62 17.42 -5.31
C ASN A 282 1.81 16.48 -5.56
N ALA A 283 2.93 16.98 -6.08
CA ALA A 283 4.15 16.20 -6.27
C ALA A 283 4.73 15.70 -4.93
N PHE A 284 4.77 16.55 -3.90
CA PHE A 284 5.12 16.17 -2.53
C PHE A 284 4.20 15.07 -1.99
N SER A 285 2.90 15.21 -2.19
CA SER A 285 1.91 14.21 -1.76
C SER A 285 2.12 12.86 -2.43
N ASN A 286 2.43 12.84 -3.74
CA ASN A 286 2.73 11.62 -4.49
C ASN A 286 4.02 10.94 -4.01
N VAL A 287 5.09 11.70 -3.76
CA VAL A 287 6.33 11.17 -3.19
C VAL A 287 6.08 10.60 -1.79
N ARG A 288 5.43 11.35 -0.90
CA ARG A 288 5.08 10.90 0.45
C ARG A 288 4.25 9.62 0.44
N SER A 289 3.20 9.57 -0.39
CA SER A 289 2.32 8.39 -0.48
C SER A 289 3.08 7.14 -0.93
N SER A 290 4.08 7.30 -1.81
CA SER A 290 4.93 6.19 -2.25
C SER A 290 5.75 5.59 -1.10
N PHE A 291 6.29 6.41 -0.21
CA PHE A 291 6.97 5.93 0.99
C PHE A 291 6.01 5.28 1.99
N SER A 292 4.80 5.81 2.14
CA SER A 292 3.81 5.30 3.10
C SER A 292 3.29 3.88 2.78
N VAL A 293 3.49 3.39 1.56
CA VAL A 293 3.12 2.01 1.17
C VAL A 293 3.74 0.97 2.09
N LEU A 294 5.02 1.15 2.47
CA LEU A 294 5.72 0.21 3.35
C LEU A 294 5.13 0.15 4.76
N THR A 295 4.78 1.29 5.33
CA THR A 295 4.18 1.35 6.68
C THR A 295 2.74 0.87 6.70
N LYS A 296 1.93 1.26 5.71
CA LYS A 296 0.54 0.84 5.59
C LYS A 296 0.40 -0.67 5.39
N ASN A 297 1.37 -1.29 4.73
CA ASN A 297 1.36 -2.72 4.43
C ASN A 297 2.27 -3.56 5.33
N TRP A 298 2.74 -3.04 6.48
CA TRP A 298 3.69 -3.75 7.34
C TRP A 298 3.18 -5.10 7.85
N THR A 299 1.94 -5.15 8.31
CA THR A 299 1.28 -6.39 8.75
C THR A 299 1.17 -7.40 7.60
N THR A 300 0.78 -6.95 6.43
CA THR A 300 0.68 -7.75 5.20
C THR A 300 2.03 -8.31 4.77
N ILE A 301 3.10 -7.51 4.87
CA ILE A 301 4.49 -7.95 4.58
C ILE A 301 4.92 -9.03 5.58
N THR A 302 4.60 -8.87 6.84
CA THR A 302 4.93 -9.86 7.89
C THR A 302 4.14 -11.15 7.69
N GLU A 303 2.87 -11.06 7.34
CA GLU A 303 2.04 -12.21 6.99
C GLU A 303 2.60 -12.95 5.76
N LEU A 304 2.96 -12.21 4.70
CA LEU A 304 3.58 -12.79 3.50
C LEU A 304 4.87 -13.57 3.83
N ARG A 305 5.73 -13.01 4.67
CA ARG A 305 6.95 -13.70 5.11
C ARG A 305 6.65 -15.02 5.83
N SER A 306 5.66 -15.01 6.72
CA SER A 306 5.24 -16.20 7.45
C SER A 306 4.67 -17.27 6.51
N ILE A 307 3.75 -16.88 5.61
CA ILE A 307 3.16 -17.78 4.62
C ILE A 307 4.25 -18.34 3.68
N HIS A 308 5.13 -17.48 3.18
CA HIS A 308 6.24 -17.89 2.31
C HIS A 308 7.14 -18.92 2.99
N LYS A 309 7.48 -18.73 4.28
CA LYS A 309 8.29 -19.69 5.05
C LYS A 309 7.59 -21.04 5.13
N ARG A 310 6.31 -21.07 5.51
CA ARG A 310 5.52 -22.31 5.61
C ARG A 310 5.39 -23.04 4.29
N LEU A 311 5.13 -22.30 3.19
CA LEU A 311 5.05 -22.89 1.85
C LEU A 311 6.39 -23.43 1.38
N LYS A 312 7.51 -22.78 1.74
CA LYS A 312 8.85 -23.26 1.42
C LYS A 312 9.18 -24.54 2.19
N GLU A 313 8.89 -24.59 3.48
CA GLU A 313 9.02 -25.82 4.28
C GLU A 313 8.16 -26.96 3.70
N PHE A 314 6.96 -26.65 3.24
CA PHE A 314 6.11 -27.63 2.58
C PHE A 314 6.69 -28.10 1.23
N GLU A 315 7.24 -27.21 0.39
CA GLU A 315 7.94 -27.58 -0.85
C GLU A 315 9.10 -28.55 -0.59
N GLU A 316 9.89 -28.34 0.47
CA GLU A 316 11.00 -29.20 0.87
C GLU A 316 10.51 -30.59 1.27
N HIS A 317 9.41 -30.69 2.03
CA HIS A 317 8.83 -31.97 2.47
C HIS A 317 8.19 -32.78 1.33
N ILE A 318 7.59 -32.13 0.35
CA ILE A 318 6.99 -32.84 -0.81
C ILE A 318 7.98 -33.07 -1.94
N ASN A 319 9.29 -32.77 -1.76
CA ASN A 319 10.34 -32.88 -2.77
C ASN A 319 10.00 -32.17 -4.09
N TYR A 320 9.52 -30.93 -3.99
CA TYR A 320 9.05 -30.13 -5.12
C TYR A 320 10.13 -29.29 -5.79
#